data_e1ed62416a049dd675a92b1db434a660
#
_entry.id   e1ed62416a049dd675a92b1db434a660
#
_cell.length_a   1.000
_cell.length_b   1.000
_cell.length_c   1.000
_cell.angle_alpha   90.00
_cell.angle_beta   90.00
_cell.angle_gamma   90.00
#
_symmetry.space_group_name_H-M   'P 1'
#
loop_
_entity.id
_entity.type
_entity.pdbx_description
1 polymer ?
#
loop_
_entity_poly.entity_id
_entity_poly.type
_entity_poly.pdbx_seq_one_letter_code
_entity_poly.pdbx_strand_id
1 'polypeptide(L)'
;MSKLVQAYDLAEYEDFINQEQFAGRPLAEYVAEVQRIYCADKRPWVIGYSGGKDSSAVITLVYLALLGLPPEMRSKDVFVVSSDTLVETPVVVDLIKKTMLQIEAGAKRNGLPITQHAVTPKTNETFWVNLLGKGYPAPTRSFRWCTERMKINPVSDFIKDKVSQFDEVIVVLGSRSSESASRAQVIAKHKIDGSRLARHTTLANAFIYTPIDTWDVEDVWKLLRGAFRYAPEDIDEWESPWGGNNRPLWTLYMD
;
A
#
# COMPACT_ATOMS: atom_id res chain seq x y z
N MET A 1 -20.83 15.02 -18.54
CA MET A 1 -21.68 13.95 -17.95
C MET A 1 -20.75 12.84 -17.53
N SER A 2 -20.53 12.67 -16.23
CA SER A 2 -19.68 11.64 -15.66
C SER A 2 -20.32 10.28 -15.96
N LYS A 3 -19.62 9.41 -16.71
CA LYS A 3 -20.00 8.00 -16.78
C LYS A 3 -19.92 7.44 -15.36
N LEU A 4 -21.06 7.09 -14.80
CA LEU A 4 -21.15 6.32 -13.56
C LEU A 4 -20.28 5.06 -13.76
N VAL A 5 -19.24 4.93 -12.95
CA VAL A 5 -18.45 3.70 -12.87
C VAL A 5 -19.44 2.63 -12.41
N GLN A 6 -19.82 1.75 -13.35
CA GLN A 6 -20.65 0.59 -13.04
C GLN A 6 -19.94 -0.24 -11.97
N ALA A 7 -20.72 -0.82 -11.07
CA ALA A 7 -20.23 -1.81 -10.14
C ALA A 7 -19.42 -2.86 -10.92
N TYR A 8 -18.26 -3.23 -10.41
CA TYR A 8 -17.39 -4.25 -10.99
C TYR A 8 -18.20 -5.48 -11.37
N ASP A 9 -18.10 -5.92 -12.63
CA ASP A 9 -18.63 -7.22 -13.00
C ASP A 9 -17.77 -8.29 -12.34
N LEU A 10 -18.35 -8.99 -11.37
CA LEU A 10 -17.67 -10.04 -10.60
C LEU A 10 -17.16 -11.18 -11.49
N ALA A 11 -17.81 -11.43 -12.63
CA ALA A 11 -17.39 -12.47 -13.58
C ALA A 11 -16.09 -12.09 -14.31
N GLU A 12 -15.96 -10.83 -14.78
CA GLU A 12 -14.72 -10.34 -15.39
C GLU A 12 -13.56 -10.33 -14.38
N TYR A 13 -13.86 -10.02 -13.12
CA TYR A 13 -12.91 -10.08 -12.02
C TYR A 13 -12.41 -11.51 -11.78
N GLU A 14 -13.30 -12.49 -11.71
CA GLU A 14 -12.96 -13.89 -11.51
C GLU A 14 -12.09 -14.44 -12.65
N ASP A 15 -12.40 -14.10 -13.88
CA ASP A 15 -11.61 -14.51 -15.04
C ASP A 15 -10.18 -13.96 -14.96
N PHE A 16 -10.00 -12.67 -14.64
CA PHE A 16 -8.69 -12.06 -14.52
C PHE A 16 -7.84 -12.72 -13.43
N ILE A 17 -8.36 -12.84 -12.21
CA ILE A 17 -7.58 -13.39 -11.08
C ILE A 17 -7.19 -14.85 -11.29
N ASN A 18 -7.94 -15.61 -12.08
CA ASN A 18 -7.67 -17.03 -12.37
C ASN A 18 -6.68 -17.23 -13.52
N GLN A 19 -6.62 -16.33 -14.49
CA GLN A 19 -5.79 -16.50 -15.69
C GLN A 19 -4.38 -15.93 -15.52
N GLU A 20 -4.22 -14.84 -14.77
CA GLU A 20 -2.95 -14.13 -14.69
C GLU A 20 -1.99 -14.72 -13.66
N GLN A 21 -0.71 -14.90 -14.07
CA GLN A 21 0.37 -15.45 -13.24
C GLN A 21 1.28 -14.34 -12.71
N PHE A 22 1.63 -14.41 -11.41
CA PHE A 22 2.52 -13.51 -10.70
C PHE A 22 3.56 -14.32 -9.92
N ALA A 23 4.84 -14.10 -10.16
CA ALA A 23 5.92 -14.90 -9.57
C ALA A 23 5.65 -16.42 -9.65
N GLY A 24 5.10 -16.88 -10.78
CA GLY A 24 4.79 -18.29 -11.03
C GLY A 24 3.56 -18.85 -10.32
N ARG A 25 2.72 -18.01 -9.69
CA ARG A 25 1.46 -18.39 -9.04
C ARG A 25 0.29 -17.60 -9.63
N PRO A 26 -0.92 -18.18 -9.76
CA PRO A 26 -2.11 -17.44 -10.14
C PRO A 26 -2.38 -16.26 -9.19
N LEU A 27 -2.87 -15.14 -9.69
CA LEU A 27 -3.27 -14.01 -8.85
C LEU A 27 -4.34 -14.41 -7.82
N ALA A 28 -5.21 -15.35 -8.19
CA ALA A 28 -6.22 -15.91 -7.30
C ALA A 28 -5.64 -16.46 -5.98
N GLU A 29 -4.45 -17.06 -6.00
CA GLU A 29 -3.79 -17.55 -4.79
C GLU A 29 -3.32 -16.41 -3.88
N TYR A 30 -2.83 -15.31 -4.45
CA TYR A 30 -2.46 -14.11 -3.68
C TYR A 30 -3.70 -13.45 -3.07
N VAL A 31 -4.78 -13.32 -3.86
CA VAL A 31 -6.06 -12.82 -3.39
C VAL A 31 -6.59 -13.67 -2.23
N ALA A 32 -6.62 -15.00 -2.40
CA ALA A 32 -7.04 -15.93 -1.35
C ALA A 32 -6.15 -15.87 -0.10
N GLU A 33 -4.84 -15.71 -0.27
CA GLU A 33 -3.92 -15.52 0.86
C GLU A 33 -4.24 -14.24 1.63
N VAL A 34 -4.43 -13.11 0.94
CA VAL A 34 -4.81 -11.83 1.55
C VAL A 34 -6.14 -11.97 2.31
N GLN A 35 -7.16 -12.58 1.69
CA GLN A 35 -8.45 -12.83 2.32
C GLN A 35 -8.33 -13.69 3.57
N ARG A 36 -7.56 -14.79 3.51
CA ARG A 36 -7.33 -15.68 4.65
C ARG A 36 -6.66 -14.95 5.80
N ILE A 37 -5.62 -14.14 5.55
CA ILE A 37 -4.92 -13.37 6.59
C ILE A 37 -5.83 -12.26 7.14
N TYR A 38 -6.60 -11.61 6.27
CA TYR A 38 -7.55 -10.58 6.69
C TYR A 38 -8.63 -11.18 7.61
N CYS A 39 -9.18 -12.33 7.30
CA CYS A 39 -10.25 -12.95 8.08
C CYS A 39 -9.75 -13.74 9.32
N ALA A 40 -8.43 -13.96 9.47
CA ALA A 40 -7.87 -14.79 10.52
C ALA A 40 -8.05 -14.23 11.94
N ASP A 41 -8.19 -12.91 12.07
CA ASP A 41 -8.30 -12.22 13.36
C ASP A 41 -9.04 -10.87 13.23
N LYS A 42 -9.03 -10.07 14.30
CA LYS A 42 -9.68 -8.75 14.35
C LYS A 42 -8.70 -7.57 14.30
N ARG A 43 -7.39 -7.84 14.15
CA ARG A 43 -6.37 -6.78 14.11
C ARG A 43 -6.57 -5.88 12.91
N PRO A 44 -6.71 -4.56 13.06
CA PRO A 44 -6.83 -3.65 11.93
C PRO A 44 -5.55 -3.65 11.10
N TRP A 45 -5.69 -3.30 9.83
CA TRP A 45 -4.57 -3.19 8.91
C TRP A 45 -4.13 -1.76 8.73
N VAL A 46 -2.82 -1.53 8.74
CA VAL A 46 -2.20 -0.23 8.41
C VAL A 46 -1.36 -0.43 7.15
N ILE A 47 -1.84 0.06 6.01
CA ILE A 47 -1.15 -0.06 4.73
C ILE A 47 -0.29 1.19 4.51
N GLY A 48 1.03 1.01 4.43
CA GLY A 48 1.94 2.09 4.08
C GLY A 48 1.86 2.45 2.60
N TYR A 49 1.47 3.68 2.30
CA TYR A 49 1.37 4.19 0.93
C TYR A 49 2.38 5.32 0.68
N SER A 50 3.36 5.06 -0.16
CA SER A 50 4.40 6.04 -0.52
C SER A 50 4.14 6.77 -1.84
N GLY A 51 3.04 6.48 -2.53
CA GLY A 51 2.80 6.96 -3.89
C GLY A 51 3.65 6.26 -4.96
N GLY A 52 4.46 5.26 -4.58
CA GLY A 52 5.27 4.48 -5.51
C GLY A 52 4.56 3.22 -6.00
N LYS A 53 5.11 2.60 -7.07
CA LYS A 53 4.53 1.43 -7.74
C LYS A 53 4.24 0.25 -6.80
N ASP A 54 5.16 -0.06 -5.89
CA ASP A 54 5.04 -1.23 -5.02
C ASP A 54 3.93 -1.05 -3.98
N SER A 55 3.83 0.12 -3.36
CA SER A 55 2.73 0.44 -2.45
C SER A 55 1.38 0.52 -3.16
N SER A 56 1.36 1.00 -4.42
CA SER A 56 0.15 1.00 -5.24
C SER A 56 -0.31 -0.42 -5.56
N ALA A 57 0.62 -1.32 -5.91
CA ALA A 57 0.31 -2.72 -6.16
C ALA A 57 -0.25 -3.43 -4.91
N VAL A 58 0.31 -3.17 -3.72
CA VAL A 58 -0.23 -3.71 -2.47
C VAL A 58 -1.67 -3.25 -2.22
N ILE A 59 -1.94 -1.95 -2.36
CA ILE A 59 -3.31 -1.44 -2.18
C ILE A 59 -4.25 -2.06 -3.21
N THR A 60 -3.83 -2.16 -4.48
CA THR A 60 -4.61 -2.80 -5.53
C THR A 60 -4.96 -4.24 -5.15
N LEU A 61 -3.97 -5.04 -4.74
CA LEU A 61 -4.18 -6.43 -4.35
C LEU A 61 -5.12 -6.56 -3.13
N VAL A 62 -4.91 -5.72 -2.09
CA VAL A 62 -5.78 -5.73 -0.91
C VAL A 62 -7.20 -5.30 -1.26
N TYR A 63 -7.34 -4.26 -2.09
CA TYR A 63 -8.65 -3.77 -2.51
C TYR A 63 -9.43 -4.86 -3.26
N LEU A 64 -8.78 -5.55 -4.20
CA LEU A 64 -9.36 -6.68 -4.94
C LEU A 64 -9.75 -7.82 -4.00
N ALA A 65 -8.87 -8.18 -3.06
CA ALA A 65 -9.15 -9.24 -2.10
C ALA A 65 -10.40 -8.91 -1.26
N LEU A 66 -10.54 -7.68 -0.80
CA LEU A 66 -11.70 -7.24 -0.03
C LEU A 66 -12.98 -7.16 -0.86
N LEU A 67 -12.89 -6.78 -2.15
CA LEU A 67 -14.03 -6.81 -3.07
C LEU A 67 -14.61 -8.22 -3.22
N GLY A 68 -13.75 -9.24 -3.30
CA GLY A 68 -14.15 -10.64 -3.40
C GLY A 68 -14.69 -11.26 -2.09
N LEU A 69 -14.63 -10.56 -0.94
CA LEU A 69 -15.22 -11.04 0.29
C LEU A 69 -16.71 -10.66 0.39
N PRO A 70 -17.55 -11.51 1.01
CA PRO A 70 -18.91 -11.11 1.40
C PRO A 70 -18.89 -9.89 2.34
N PRO A 71 -19.89 -8.98 2.28
CA PRO A 71 -19.91 -7.75 3.10
C PRO A 71 -19.77 -7.99 4.60
N GLU A 72 -20.35 -9.07 5.12
CA GLU A 72 -20.27 -9.48 6.53
C GLU A 72 -18.87 -9.87 6.99
N MET A 73 -17.98 -10.23 6.07
CA MET A 73 -16.58 -10.57 6.36
C MET A 73 -15.65 -9.36 6.27
N ARG A 74 -16.13 -8.21 5.82
CA ARG A 74 -15.35 -6.96 5.69
C ARG A 74 -15.42 -6.12 6.97
N SER A 75 -15.18 -6.73 8.13
CA SER A 75 -15.55 -6.15 9.44
C SER A 75 -14.44 -5.37 10.14
N LYS A 76 -13.17 -5.46 9.70
CA LYS A 76 -12.08 -4.77 10.37
C LYS A 76 -11.53 -3.61 9.55
N ASP A 77 -11.10 -2.56 10.26
CA ASP A 77 -10.59 -1.34 9.66
C ASP A 77 -9.30 -1.56 8.87
N VAL A 78 -9.20 -0.87 7.74
CA VAL A 78 -8.01 -0.79 6.91
C VAL A 78 -7.63 0.67 6.72
N PHE A 79 -6.52 1.07 7.33
CA PHE A 79 -5.99 2.43 7.28
C PHE A 79 -4.91 2.52 6.22
N VAL A 80 -5.13 3.30 5.16
CA VAL A 80 -4.09 3.64 4.17
C VAL A 80 -3.37 4.89 4.65
N VAL A 81 -2.07 4.78 4.94
CA VAL A 81 -1.30 5.86 5.56
C VAL A 81 -0.19 6.32 4.63
N SER A 82 -0.16 7.60 4.33
CA SER A 82 0.92 8.25 3.58
C SER A 82 1.62 9.32 4.41
N SER A 83 2.94 9.40 4.30
CA SER A 83 3.74 10.44 4.93
C SER A 83 3.99 11.58 3.95
N ASP A 84 3.46 12.76 4.24
CA ASP A 84 3.81 14.02 3.55
C ASP A 84 5.02 14.62 4.24
N THR A 85 6.17 14.55 3.61
CA THR A 85 7.45 15.04 4.17
C THR A 85 7.57 16.56 4.15
N LEU A 86 6.64 17.27 3.51
CA LEU A 86 6.62 18.73 3.30
C LEU A 86 7.79 19.24 2.44
N VAL A 87 8.49 18.35 1.72
CA VAL A 87 9.61 18.69 0.82
C VAL A 87 9.60 17.90 -0.49
N GLU A 88 8.56 17.10 -0.72
CA GLU A 88 8.36 16.43 -2.01
C GLU A 88 7.94 17.45 -3.08
N THR A 89 8.15 17.11 -4.35
CA THR A 89 7.70 17.99 -5.44
C THR A 89 6.16 18.11 -5.46
N PRO A 90 5.61 19.28 -5.81
CA PRO A 90 4.15 19.47 -5.85
C PRO A 90 3.42 18.42 -6.69
N VAL A 91 4.00 18.02 -7.83
CA VAL A 91 3.43 16.99 -8.71
C VAL A 91 3.23 15.66 -7.99
N VAL A 92 4.23 15.22 -7.22
CA VAL A 92 4.18 13.97 -6.45
C VAL A 92 3.16 14.09 -5.30
N VAL A 93 3.16 15.22 -4.59
CA VAL A 93 2.21 15.48 -3.50
C VAL A 93 0.76 15.45 -4.00
N ASP A 94 0.49 16.11 -5.13
CA ASP A 94 -0.85 16.16 -5.73
C ASP A 94 -1.29 14.78 -6.22
N LEU A 95 -0.38 14.00 -6.84
CA LEU A 95 -0.66 12.64 -7.27
C LEU A 95 -1.04 11.75 -6.07
N ILE A 96 -0.26 11.79 -4.99
CA ILE A 96 -0.52 11.01 -3.77
C ILE A 96 -1.87 11.40 -3.18
N LYS A 97 -2.11 12.69 -2.96
CA LYS A 97 -3.37 13.19 -2.39
C LYS A 97 -4.59 12.79 -3.24
N LYS A 98 -4.51 12.98 -4.55
CA LYS A 98 -5.59 12.60 -5.48
C LYS A 98 -5.86 11.09 -5.42
N THR A 99 -4.82 10.27 -5.46
CA THR A 99 -4.96 8.81 -5.42
C THR A 99 -5.57 8.35 -4.09
N MET A 100 -5.14 8.88 -2.96
CA MET A 100 -5.68 8.53 -1.64
C MET A 100 -7.17 8.88 -1.53
N LEU A 101 -7.58 10.06 -2.00
CA LEU A 101 -9.00 10.45 -2.06
C LEU A 101 -9.82 9.54 -2.97
N GLN A 102 -9.25 9.11 -4.10
CA GLN A 102 -9.91 8.17 -5.01
C GLN A 102 -10.07 6.78 -4.39
N ILE A 103 -9.04 6.28 -3.68
CA ILE A 103 -9.09 5.01 -2.95
C ILE A 103 -10.23 5.03 -1.92
N GLU A 104 -10.29 6.07 -1.09
CA GLU A 104 -11.34 6.19 -0.05
C GLU A 104 -12.74 6.34 -0.67
N ALA A 105 -12.88 7.17 -1.69
CA ALA A 105 -14.15 7.34 -2.38
C ALA A 105 -14.62 6.03 -3.06
N GLY A 106 -13.70 5.29 -3.69
CA GLY A 106 -13.97 3.99 -4.27
C GLY A 106 -14.34 2.95 -3.20
N ALA A 107 -13.60 2.91 -2.10
CA ALA A 107 -13.88 2.03 -0.98
C ALA A 107 -15.29 2.26 -0.42
N LYS A 108 -15.66 3.53 -0.21
CA LYS A 108 -17.01 3.91 0.26
C LYS A 108 -18.10 3.45 -0.71
N ARG A 109 -17.91 3.61 -2.02
CA ARG A 109 -18.87 3.13 -3.04
C ARG A 109 -19.05 1.62 -2.99
N ASN A 110 -17.97 0.88 -2.74
CA ASN A 110 -17.95 -0.59 -2.75
C ASN A 110 -18.18 -1.21 -1.36
N GLY A 111 -18.50 -0.41 -0.33
CA GLY A 111 -18.71 -0.90 1.03
C GLY A 111 -17.48 -1.56 1.63
N LEU A 112 -16.27 -1.05 1.33
CA LEU A 112 -15.02 -1.52 1.91
C LEU A 112 -14.60 -0.66 3.11
N PRO A 113 -14.07 -1.26 4.19
CA PRO A 113 -13.67 -0.57 5.41
C PRO A 113 -12.28 0.11 5.27
N ILE A 114 -12.05 0.81 4.16
CA ILE A 114 -10.77 1.46 3.87
C ILE A 114 -10.91 2.96 4.08
N THR A 115 -10.04 3.52 4.90
CA THR A 115 -9.92 4.97 5.13
C THR A 115 -8.50 5.44 4.85
N GLN A 116 -8.35 6.70 4.43
CA GLN A 116 -7.06 7.29 4.14
C GLN A 116 -6.60 8.25 5.24
N HIS A 117 -5.28 8.28 5.50
CA HIS A 117 -4.66 9.14 6.50
C HIS A 117 -3.34 9.70 5.97
N ALA A 118 -3.19 11.02 6.00
CA ALA A 118 -1.93 11.68 5.73
C ALA A 118 -1.28 12.07 7.07
N VAL A 119 -0.01 11.67 7.26
CA VAL A 119 0.78 12.05 8.43
C VAL A 119 1.91 12.97 8.02
N THR A 120 2.27 13.90 8.90
CA THR A 120 3.35 14.88 8.67
C THR A 120 4.35 14.83 9.82
N PRO A 121 5.61 15.23 9.59
CA PRO A 121 6.57 15.37 10.67
C PRO A 121 6.11 16.44 11.67
N LYS A 122 6.49 16.27 12.94
CA LYS A 122 6.30 17.31 13.95
C LYS A 122 6.99 18.60 13.51
N THR A 123 6.44 19.75 13.88
CA THR A 123 6.97 21.07 13.45
C THR A 123 8.47 21.22 13.69
N ASN A 124 8.96 20.73 14.85
CA ASN A 124 10.37 20.79 15.21
C ASN A 124 11.23 19.70 14.55
N GLU A 125 10.65 18.81 13.74
CA GLU A 125 11.31 17.72 13.00
C GLU A 125 11.20 17.85 11.49
N THR A 126 10.66 18.98 10.98
CA THR A 126 10.59 19.26 9.55
C THR A 126 12.00 19.43 8.95
N PHE A 127 12.13 19.25 7.65
CA PHE A 127 13.41 19.32 6.94
C PHE A 127 14.14 20.64 7.22
N TRP A 128 13.47 21.76 7.02
CA TRP A 128 14.07 23.08 7.15
C TRP A 128 14.45 23.43 8.60
N VAL A 129 13.63 23.00 9.57
CA VAL A 129 13.98 23.20 10.99
C VAL A 129 15.22 22.41 11.37
N ASN A 130 15.36 21.17 10.90
CA ASN A 130 16.57 20.39 11.19
C ASN A 130 17.80 20.97 10.45
N LEU A 131 17.67 21.29 9.14
CA LEU A 131 18.80 21.78 8.34
C LEU A 131 19.26 23.16 8.77
N LEU A 132 18.34 24.14 8.84
CA LEU A 132 18.67 25.55 9.09
C LEU A 132 18.60 25.91 10.59
N GLY A 133 17.60 25.38 11.30
CA GLY A 133 17.40 25.73 12.71
C GLY A 133 18.31 24.97 13.66
N LYS A 134 18.57 23.68 13.40
CA LYS A 134 19.39 22.81 14.26
C LYS A 134 20.81 22.56 13.71
N GLY A 135 21.12 23.06 12.50
CA GLY A 135 22.45 22.93 11.89
C GLY A 135 22.79 21.49 11.46
N TYR A 136 21.81 20.67 11.12
CA TYR A 136 22.08 19.31 10.61
C TYR A 136 22.77 19.40 9.25
N PRO A 137 23.75 18.54 8.97
CA PRO A 137 24.34 18.47 7.65
C PRO A 137 23.29 18.01 6.62
N ALA A 138 23.46 18.41 5.36
CA ALA A 138 22.62 17.94 4.28
C ALA A 138 22.58 16.40 4.25
N PRO A 139 21.41 15.79 3.98
CA PRO A 139 21.30 14.34 3.91
C PRO A 139 22.22 13.75 2.84
N THR A 140 22.84 12.63 3.18
CA THR A 140 23.67 11.83 2.26
C THR A 140 23.17 10.39 2.21
N ARG A 141 23.73 9.55 1.33
CA ARG A 141 23.38 8.12 1.28
C ARG A 141 23.65 7.39 2.60
N SER A 142 24.66 7.79 3.35
CA SER A 142 25.04 7.20 4.65
C SER A 142 24.40 7.91 5.86
N PHE A 143 23.93 9.15 5.70
CA PHE A 143 23.32 9.92 6.77
C PHE A 143 21.93 10.41 6.37
N ARG A 144 20.95 9.54 6.54
CA ARG A 144 19.57 9.71 6.05
C ARG A 144 18.58 10.09 7.16
N TRP A 145 18.95 11.06 7.99
CA TRP A 145 18.09 11.54 9.07
C TRP A 145 16.69 11.99 8.61
N CYS A 146 16.62 12.49 7.37
CA CYS A 146 15.35 12.88 6.76
C CYS A 146 14.37 11.72 6.64
N THR A 147 14.83 10.52 6.28
CA THR A 147 13.96 9.33 6.17
C THR A 147 13.35 8.98 7.52
N GLU A 148 14.18 8.98 8.58
CA GLU A 148 13.71 8.65 9.93
C GLU A 148 12.69 9.68 10.43
N ARG A 149 13.05 10.96 10.41
CA ARG A 149 12.23 12.03 11.02
C ARG A 149 10.97 12.35 10.24
N MET A 150 11.03 12.30 8.91
CA MET A 150 9.93 12.77 8.07
C MET A 150 9.06 11.65 7.49
N LYS A 151 9.54 10.40 7.46
CA LYS A 151 8.77 9.26 6.96
C LYS A 151 8.50 8.23 8.07
N ILE A 152 9.55 7.73 8.74
CA ILE A 152 9.40 6.63 9.69
C ILE A 152 8.68 7.07 10.97
N ASN A 153 9.13 8.16 11.60
CA ASN A 153 8.57 8.61 12.89
C ASN A 153 7.08 8.97 12.80
N PRO A 154 6.60 9.77 11.81
CA PRO A 154 5.18 10.09 11.71
C PRO A 154 4.29 8.84 11.51
N VAL A 155 4.73 7.90 10.69
CA VAL A 155 4.01 6.64 10.46
C VAL A 155 4.07 5.77 11.73
N SER A 156 5.21 5.71 12.42
CA SER A 156 5.35 4.97 13.68
C SER A 156 4.46 5.55 14.79
N ASP A 157 4.33 6.86 14.87
CA ASP A 157 3.44 7.52 15.84
C ASP A 157 1.97 7.18 15.52
N PHE A 158 1.58 7.14 14.24
CA PHE A 158 0.25 6.69 13.81
C PHE A 158 0.02 5.21 14.19
N ILE A 159 0.98 4.32 13.92
CA ILE A 159 0.87 2.91 14.28
C ILE A 159 0.72 2.73 15.80
N LYS A 160 1.50 3.46 16.61
CA LYS A 160 1.39 3.43 18.09
C LYS A 160 0.02 3.89 18.56
N ASP A 161 -0.56 4.93 17.94
CA ASP A 161 -1.91 5.38 18.22
C ASP A 161 -2.92 4.25 17.96
N LYS A 162 -2.80 3.54 16.82
CA LYS A 162 -3.67 2.41 16.51
C LYS A 162 -3.44 1.22 17.44
N VAL A 163 -2.20 0.91 17.81
CA VAL A 163 -1.90 -0.11 18.84
C VAL A 163 -2.57 0.26 20.17
N SER A 164 -2.57 1.54 20.58
CA SER A 164 -3.24 1.96 21.80
C SER A 164 -4.78 1.82 21.76
N GLN A 165 -5.37 1.85 20.56
CA GLN A 165 -6.82 1.71 20.35
C GLN A 165 -7.27 0.24 20.22
N PHE A 166 -6.44 -0.61 19.63
CA PHE A 166 -6.80 -1.96 19.19
C PHE A 166 -5.92 -3.08 19.77
N ASP A 167 -4.99 -2.76 20.66
CA ASP A 167 -3.98 -3.63 21.28
C ASP A 167 -2.92 -4.14 20.31
N GLU A 168 -3.29 -4.61 19.13
CA GLU A 168 -2.38 -5.09 18.07
C GLU A 168 -2.81 -4.60 16.70
N VAL A 169 -1.85 -4.45 15.78
CA VAL A 169 -2.10 -4.07 14.38
C VAL A 169 -1.26 -4.90 13.42
N ILE A 170 -1.71 -5.02 12.18
CA ILE A 170 -0.91 -5.58 11.07
C ILE A 170 -0.54 -4.45 10.12
N VAL A 171 0.76 -4.22 9.96
CA VAL A 171 1.33 -3.25 9.01
C VAL A 171 1.57 -3.95 7.68
N VAL A 172 0.91 -3.51 6.63
CA VAL A 172 1.03 -4.10 5.28
C VAL A 172 1.95 -3.23 4.43
N LEU A 173 3.01 -3.83 3.90
CA LEU A 173 4.07 -3.11 3.19
C LEU A 173 4.33 -3.71 1.80
N GLY A 174 4.65 -2.84 0.84
CA GLY A 174 5.07 -3.19 -0.51
C GLY A 174 6.57 -3.51 -0.63
N SER A 175 7.15 -4.17 0.36
CA SER A 175 8.56 -4.58 0.29
C SER A 175 8.71 -5.87 -0.51
N ARG A 176 9.68 -5.87 -1.44
CA ARG A 176 10.02 -7.04 -2.26
C ARG A 176 11.44 -7.51 -1.95
N SER A 177 11.64 -8.84 -1.87
CA SER A 177 12.96 -9.44 -1.63
C SER A 177 13.94 -9.17 -2.77
N SER A 178 13.45 -9.01 -3.99
CA SER A 178 14.23 -8.66 -5.18
C SER A 178 14.85 -7.25 -5.16
N GLU A 179 14.36 -6.32 -4.30
CA GLU A 179 14.88 -4.95 -4.23
C GLU A 179 16.23 -4.83 -3.52
N SER A 180 16.47 -5.62 -2.48
CA SER A 180 17.78 -5.69 -1.81
C SER A 180 17.93 -6.92 -0.92
N ALA A 181 19.14 -7.50 -0.92
CA ALA A 181 19.49 -8.64 -0.05
C ALA A 181 19.30 -8.31 1.44
N SER A 182 19.52 -7.05 1.87
CA SER A 182 19.33 -6.64 3.25
C SER A 182 17.86 -6.67 3.68
N ARG A 183 16.92 -6.30 2.79
CA ARG A 183 15.47 -6.39 3.07
C ARG A 183 15.03 -7.85 3.18
N ALA A 184 15.49 -8.71 2.27
CA ALA A 184 15.20 -10.13 2.32
C ALA A 184 15.66 -10.77 3.64
N GLN A 185 16.86 -10.44 4.12
CA GLN A 185 17.39 -10.91 5.41
C GLN A 185 16.59 -10.43 6.60
N VAL A 186 16.17 -9.16 6.62
CA VAL A 186 15.34 -8.61 7.71
C VAL A 186 13.99 -9.31 7.78
N ILE A 187 13.32 -9.50 6.65
CA ILE A 187 12.03 -10.21 6.58
C ILE A 187 12.21 -11.64 7.08
N ALA A 188 13.22 -12.36 6.60
CA ALA A 188 13.48 -13.75 6.99
C ALA A 188 13.77 -13.89 8.50
N LYS A 189 14.55 -12.97 9.07
CA LYS A 189 14.95 -13.00 10.49
C LYS A 189 13.78 -12.80 11.47
N HIS A 190 12.76 -12.04 11.05
CA HIS A 190 11.62 -11.70 11.92
C HIS A 190 10.34 -12.46 11.57
N LYS A 191 10.44 -13.41 10.63
CA LYS A 191 9.32 -14.27 10.24
C LYS A 191 8.85 -15.14 11.41
N ILE A 192 7.56 -15.24 11.60
CA ILE A 192 6.95 -16.11 12.58
C ILE A 192 6.76 -17.49 11.93
N ASP A 193 7.30 -18.55 12.54
CA ASP A 193 7.20 -19.90 12.01
C ASP A 193 5.75 -20.30 11.73
N GLY A 194 5.52 -20.85 10.55
CA GLY A 194 4.18 -21.24 10.09
C GLY A 194 3.23 -20.08 9.76
N SER A 195 3.70 -18.82 9.79
CA SER A 195 2.90 -17.64 9.48
C SER A 195 3.49 -16.84 8.29
N ARG A 196 2.61 -16.12 7.59
CA ARG A 196 3.03 -15.08 6.62
C ARG A 196 3.33 -13.73 7.30
N LEU A 197 3.12 -13.63 8.61
CA LEU A 197 3.40 -12.44 9.39
C LEU A 197 4.82 -12.48 9.97
N ALA A 198 5.43 -11.30 10.09
CA ALA A 198 6.68 -11.08 10.81
C ALA A 198 6.43 -10.09 11.96
N ARG A 199 7.25 -10.14 13.02
CA ARG A 199 7.19 -9.12 14.08
C ARG A 199 7.80 -7.81 13.56
N HIS A 200 7.19 -6.69 13.93
CA HIS A 200 7.79 -5.38 13.64
C HIS A 200 9.08 -5.20 14.46
N THR A 201 10.12 -4.65 13.84
CA THR A 201 11.47 -4.60 14.44
C THR A 201 11.57 -3.69 15.67
N THR A 202 10.74 -2.65 15.76
CA THR A 202 10.83 -1.60 16.79
C THR A 202 9.51 -1.34 17.52
N LEU A 203 8.38 -1.76 16.97
CA LEU A 203 7.07 -1.53 17.56
C LEU A 203 6.55 -2.85 18.13
N ALA A 204 6.44 -2.93 19.46
CA ALA A 204 5.74 -4.01 20.11
C ALA A 204 4.27 -4.02 19.67
N ASN A 205 3.65 -5.18 19.59
CA ASN A 205 2.26 -5.35 19.18
C ASN A 205 1.93 -4.91 17.74
N ALA A 206 2.95 -4.69 16.91
CA ALA A 206 2.80 -4.50 15.48
C ALA A 206 3.40 -5.70 14.72
N PHE A 207 2.68 -6.18 13.73
CA PHE A 207 3.09 -7.28 12.86
C PHE A 207 3.23 -6.76 11.43
N ILE A 208 4.11 -7.37 10.64
CA ILE A 208 4.34 -6.98 9.26
C ILE A 208 3.81 -8.08 8.34
N TYR A 209 3.07 -7.69 7.33
CA TYR A 209 2.66 -8.51 6.20
C TYR A 209 3.16 -7.89 4.88
N THR A 210 3.82 -8.69 4.07
CA THR A 210 4.36 -8.29 2.75
C THR A 210 3.76 -9.20 1.68
N PRO A 211 2.58 -8.88 1.13
CA PRO A 211 1.86 -9.76 0.20
C PRO A 211 2.59 -9.99 -1.12
N ILE A 212 3.44 -9.05 -1.54
CA ILE A 212 4.16 -9.06 -2.81
C ILE A 212 5.66 -9.31 -2.65
N ASP A 213 6.10 -9.95 -1.54
CA ASP A 213 7.51 -10.15 -1.21
C ASP A 213 8.30 -10.93 -2.28
N THR A 214 7.64 -11.81 -3.02
CA THR A 214 8.23 -12.64 -4.08
C THR A 214 8.13 -12.03 -5.48
N TRP A 215 7.39 -10.94 -5.64
CA TRP A 215 7.14 -10.33 -6.95
C TRP A 215 8.39 -9.64 -7.51
N ASP A 216 8.53 -9.66 -8.82
CA ASP A 216 9.48 -8.80 -9.53
C ASP A 216 8.84 -7.46 -9.93
N VAL A 217 9.57 -6.64 -10.68
CA VAL A 217 9.08 -5.34 -11.12
C VAL A 217 8.03 -5.46 -12.23
N GLU A 218 8.12 -6.52 -13.02
CA GLU A 218 7.18 -6.78 -14.12
C GLU A 218 5.82 -7.19 -13.57
N ASP A 219 5.80 -8.05 -12.55
CA ASP A 219 4.58 -8.42 -11.82
C ASP A 219 3.87 -7.17 -11.26
N VAL A 220 4.62 -6.26 -10.63
CA VAL A 220 4.08 -5.02 -10.08
C VAL A 220 3.40 -4.18 -11.18
N TRP A 221 4.10 -3.95 -12.29
CA TRP A 221 3.54 -3.17 -13.38
C TRP A 221 2.40 -3.88 -14.11
N LYS A 222 2.48 -5.19 -14.23
CA LYS A 222 1.40 -6.02 -14.78
C LYS A 222 0.10 -5.82 -14.00
N LEU A 223 0.17 -5.84 -12.65
CA LEU A 223 -0.99 -5.56 -11.82
C LEU A 223 -1.50 -4.12 -12.00
N LEU A 224 -0.60 -3.14 -12.06
CA LEU A 224 -0.96 -1.72 -12.15
C LEU A 224 -1.44 -1.28 -13.53
N ARG A 225 -1.09 -2.00 -14.59
CA ARG A 225 -1.64 -1.78 -15.94
C ARG A 225 -3.13 -2.10 -16.05
N GLY A 226 -3.71 -2.61 -14.98
CA GLY A 226 -5.15 -2.82 -14.95
C GLY A 226 -5.60 -3.88 -15.95
N ALA A 227 -4.84 -4.96 -16.08
CA ALA A 227 -5.27 -6.16 -16.79
C ALA A 227 -6.62 -6.70 -16.24
N PHE A 228 -7.30 -5.89 -15.42
CA PHE A 228 -8.62 -6.11 -14.85
C PHE A 228 -9.74 -6.05 -15.88
N ARG A 229 -9.45 -5.65 -17.11
CA ARG A 229 -10.43 -5.57 -18.17
C ARG A 229 -9.81 -6.10 -19.44
N TYR A 230 -10.21 -7.29 -19.83
CA TYR A 230 -10.35 -7.65 -21.22
C TYR A 230 -11.50 -6.82 -21.75
N ALA A 231 -11.24 -5.55 -22.02
CA ALA A 231 -12.24 -4.67 -22.56
C ALA A 231 -11.85 -4.25 -23.96
N PRO A 232 -12.87 -4.02 -24.83
CA PRO A 232 -12.62 -3.53 -26.18
C PRO A 232 -11.83 -2.23 -26.17
N GLU A 233 -11.26 -1.87 -27.31
CA GLU A 233 -10.26 -0.84 -27.61
C GLU A 233 -10.41 0.54 -26.96
N ASP A 234 -11.49 0.80 -26.20
CA ASP A 234 -11.86 2.11 -25.64
C ASP A 234 -11.57 2.28 -24.14
N ILE A 235 -10.99 1.29 -23.43
CA ILE A 235 -10.75 1.38 -21.98
C ILE A 235 -9.28 1.58 -21.70
N ASP A 236 -8.99 2.59 -20.86
CA ASP A 236 -7.64 2.90 -20.42
C ASP A 236 -7.08 1.71 -19.60
N GLU A 237 -6.07 1.04 -20.14
CA GLU A 237 -5.36 -0.10 -19.53
C GLU A 237 -4.82 0.17 -18.12
N TRP A 238 -4.84 1.40 -17.66
CA TRP A 238 -4.27 1.86 -16.40
C TRP A 238 -5.31 2.12 -15.31
N GLU A 239 -6.55 1.72 -15.51
CA GLU A 239 -7.60 1.98 -14.54
C GLU A 239 -7.44 1.13 -13.27
N SER A 240 -7.56 1.77 -12.11
CA SER A 240 -7.47 1.13 -10.79
C SER A 240 -8.85 0.65 -10.32
N PRO A 241 -8.93 -0.39 -9.46
CA PRO A 241 -10.21 -0.93 -8.99
C PRO A 241 -11.06 0.07 -8.19
N TRP A 242 -10.49 1.17 -7.75
CA TRP A 242 -11.21 2.26 -7.09
C TRP A 242 -11.68 3.37 -8.05
N GLY A 243 -11.47 3.22 -9.36
CA GLY A 243 -11.82 4.22 -10.37
C GLY A 243 -10.77 5.32 -10.55
N GLY A 244 -9.53 5.06 -10.17
CA GLY A 244 -8.37 5.90 -10.47
C GLY A 244 -7.64 5.44 -11.72
N ASN A 245 -6.55 6.14 -12.07
CA ASN A 245 -5.70 5.80 -13.20
C ASN A 245 -4.23 5.80 -12.79
N ASN A 246 -3.50 4.72 -13.09
CA ASN A 246 -2.09 4.54 -12.74
C ASN A 246 -1.12 5.09 -13.83
N ARG A 247 -1.60 5.59 -14.97
CA ARG A 247 -0.74 6.13 -16.03
C ARG A 247 0.14 7.30 -15.55
N PRO A 248 -0.35 8.25 -14.73
CA PRO A 248 0.52 9.29 -14.17
C PRO A 248 1.64 8.73 -13.30
N LEU A 249 1.38 7.65 -12.56
CA LEU A 249 2.41 6.95 -11.80
C LEU A 249 3.44 6.30 -12.72
N TRP A 250 3.00 5.62 -13.78
CA TRP A 250 3.89 5.04 -14.78
C TRP A 250 4.82 6.09 -15.42
N THR A 251 4.27 7.24 -15.79
CA THR A 251 5.06 8.35 -16.39
C THR A 251 6.21 8.79 -15.48
N LEU A 252 6.01 8.81 -14.15
CA LEU A 252 7.09 9.17 -13.20
C LEU A 252 8.26 8.18 -13.15
N TYR A 253 8.12 6.99 -13.74
CA TYR A 253 9.17 5.98 -13.80
C TYR A 253 9.79 5.83 -15.18
N MET A 254 9.26 6.52 -16.21
CA MET A 254 9.76 6.47 -17.57
C MET A 254 10.71 7.64 -17.90
N ASP A 255 10.70 8.72 -17.09
CA ASP A 255 11.63 9.85 -17.15
C ASP A 255 12.87 9.58 -16.27
#